data_8c21ab88f7456f5263114a1335426a8c
#
_entry.id   8c21ab88f7456f5263114a1335426a8c
#
_cell.length_a   1.000
_cell.length_b   1.000
_cell.length_c   1.000
_cell.angle_alpha   90.00
_cell.angle_beta   90.00
_cell.angle_gamma   90.00
#
_symmetry.space_group_name_H-M   'P 1'
#
loop_
_entity.id
_entity.type
_entity.pdbx_description
1 polymer ?
#
loop_
_entity_poly.entity_id
_entity_poly.type
_entity_poly.pdbx_seq_one_letter_code
_entity_poly.pdbx_strand_id
1 'polypeptide(L)'
;MWEKPGTKPEYRSVNTQLLGMVIKKLVGTSVSEYFQKNVWQPIGAQNQAKWNVDHVGGIEKTFCCFNATARDFARVGQLFVNNGAANIGGASVISASYLKRMNTPVVTLDYGWGYAAQTWHPFPDTTLLLGLHGQYVYVQPKDHVVVVKLSDLPTSADGISSKIVPVLQQIASSI
;
A
#
# COMPACT_ATOMS: atom_id res chain seq x y z
N MET A 1 18.81 -17.21 -12.28
CA MET A 1 18.47 -16.72 -10.93
C MET A 1 19.79 -16.64 -10.16
N TRP A 2 20.17 -15.45 -9.69
CA TRP A 2 21.48 -15.21 -9.09
C TRP A 2 21.58 -15.68 -7.64
N GLU A 3 20.44 -15.70 -6.95
CA GLU A 3 20.35 -16.10 -5.55
C GLU A 3 19.12 -17.00 -5.32
N LYS A 4 19.19 -17.83 -4.26
CA LYS A 4 18.07 -18.68 -3.87
C LYS A 4 16.90 -17.79 -3.38
N PRO A 5 15.65 -18.03 -3.79
CA PRO A 5 14.50 -17.27 -3.29
C PRO A 5 14.44 -17.28 -1.75
N GLY A 6 14.14 -16.09 -1.17
CA GLY A 6 14.02 -15.93 0.28
C GLY A 6 15.34 -15.71 1.04
N THR A 7 16.49 -15.61 0.35
CA THR A 7 17.78 -15.40 1.02
C THR A 7 18.15 -13.93 1.18
N LYS A 8 17.71 -13.07 0.27
CA LYS A 8 17.98 -11.64 0.29
C LYS A 8 16.77 -10.84 -0.16
N PRO A 9 16.42 -9.76 0.56
CA PRO A 9 15.38 -8.86 0.09
C PRO A 9 15.87 -8.06 -1.12
N GLU A 10 15.06 -8.00 -2.16
CA GLU A 10 15.32 -7.16 -3.31
C GLU A 10 14.01 -6.52 -3.78
N TYR A 11 13.90 -5.20 -3.62
CA TYR A 11 12.73 -4.44 -4.04
C TYR A 11 12.77 -4.19 -5.54
N ARG A 12 11.87 -4.84 -6.29
CA ARG A 12 11.80 -4.72 -7.75
C ARG A 12 10.37 -4.51 -8.23
N SER A 13 10.15 -3.43 -8.94
CA SER A 13 8.86 -3.09 -9.56
C SER A 13 8.32 -4.19 -10.46
N VAL A 14 9.19 -4.89 -11.18
CA VAL A 14 8.78 -5.99 -12.07
C VAL A 14 8.05 -7.12 -11.33
N ASN A 15 8.38 -7.39 -10.07
CA ASN A 15 7.71 -8.43 -9.29
C ASN A 15 6.22 -8.09 -9.09
N THR A 16 5.92 -6.83 -8.76
CA THR A 16 4.54 -6.37 -8.61
C THR A 16 3.79 -6.32 -9.93
N GLN A 17 4.48 -5.98 -11.04
CA GLN A 17 3.88 -6.06 -12.37
C GLN A 17 3.51 -7.50 -12.75
N LEU A 18 4.37 -8.47 -12.48
CA LEU A 18 4.08 -9.88 -12.72
C LEU A 18 2.88 -10.37 -11.89
N LEU A 19 2.77 -9.94 -10.62
CA LEU A 19 1.59 -10.24 -9.79
C LEU A 19 0.31 -9.66 -10.41
N GLY A 20 0.34 -8.45 -10.92
CA GLY A 20 -0.79 -7.85 -11.65
C GLY A 20 -1.21 -8.67 -12.87
N MET A 21 -0.24 -9.12 -13.67
CA MET A 21 -0.50 -9.98 -14.83
C MET A 21 -1.11 -11.34 -14.42
N VAL A 22 -0.63 -11.93 -13.32
CA VAL A 22 -1.19 -13.18 -12.76
C VAL A 22 -2.63 -12.95 -12.31
N ILE A 23 -2.91 -11.87 -11.58
CA ILE A 23 -4.28 -11.52 -11.15
C ILE A 23 -5.17 -11.40 -12.38
N LYS A 24 -4.81 -10.58 -13.38
CA LYS A 24 -5.59 -10.41 -14.62
C LYS A 24 -5.92 -11.74 -15.27
N LYS A 25 -4.94 -12.65 -15.36
CA LYS A 25 -5.14 -13.98 -15.95
C LYS A 25 -6.10 -14.85 -15.15
N LEU A 26 -6.01 -14.81 -13.82
CA LEU A 26 -6.84 -15.65 -12.94
C LEU A 26 -8.29 -15.17 -12.87
N VAL A 27 -8.49 -13.84 -12.84
CA VAL A 27 -9.84 -13.26 -12.67
C VAL A 27 -10.59 -13.04 -13.98
N GLY A 28 -9.89 -13.06 -15.13
CA GLY A 28 -10.47 -12.91 -16.46
C GLY A 28 -10.94 -11.48 -16.82
N THR A 29 -10.66 -10.50 -15.95
CA THR A 29 -10.96 -9.07 -16.16
C THR A 29 -9.70 -8.22 -15.96
N SER A 30 -9.78 -6.91 -16.17
CA SER A 30 -8.68 -6.02 -15.82
C SER A 30 -8.42 -5.98 -14.31
N VAL A 31 -7.19 -5.62 -13.91
CA VAL A 31 -6.86 -5.45 -12.48
C VAL A 31 -7.67 -4.31 -11.89
N SER A 32 -7.91 -3.25 -12.67
CA SER A 32 -8.74 -2.10 -12.27
C SER A 32 -10.18 -2.50 -11.97
N GLU A 33 -10.82 -3.29 -12.84
CA GLU A 33 -12.19 -3.77 -12.62
C GLU A 33 -12.27 -4.68 -11.39
N TYR A 34 -11.31 -5.61 -11.26
CA TYR A 34 -11.25 -6.48 -10.11
C TYR A 34 -11.06 -5.69 -8.80
N PHE A 35 -10.13 -4.73 -8.78
CA PHE A 35 -9.88 -3.86 -7.65
C PHE A 35 -11.08 -2.98 -7.31
N GLN A 36 -11.72 -2.40 -8.33
CA GLN A 36 -12.94 -1.60 -8.15
C GLN A 36 -14.02 -2.38 -7.43
N LYS A 37 -14.32 -3.59 -7.89
CA LYS A 37 -15.40 -4.42 -7.34
C LYS A 37 -15.09 -4.94 -5.93
N ASN A 38 -13.85 -5.38 -5.68
CA ASN A 38 -13.50 -6.12 -4.49
C ASN A 38 -12.85 -5.27 -3.38
N VAL A 39 -12.39 -4.07 -3.72
CA VAL A 39 -11.73 -3.18 -2.76
C VAL A 39 -12.34 -1.78 -2.78
N TRP A 40 -12.30 -1.09 -3.93
CA TRP A 40 -12.63 0.34 -4.01
C TRP A 40 -14.07 0.66 -3.65
N GLN A 41 -15.02 -0.08 -4.20
CA GLN A 41 -16.44 0.07 -3.85
C GLN A 41 -16.73 -0.38 -2.40
N PRO A 42 -16.26 -1.56 -1.94
CA PRO A 42 -16.48 -1.99 -0.56
C PRO A 42 -15.96 -1.04 0.52
N ILE A 43 -14.82 -0.35 0.30
CA ILE A 43 -14.33 0.65 1.26
C ILE A 43 -15.11 1.96 1.23
N GLY A 44 -16.10 2.10 0.36
CA GLY A 44 -16.92 3.31 0.24
C GLY A 44 -16.15 4.49 -0.36
N ALA A 45 -15.20 4.23 -1.27
CA ALA A 45 -14.49 5.30 -1.98
C ALA A 45 -15.47 6.19 -2.72
N GLN A 46 -15.31 7.52 -2.58
CA GLN A 46 -16.28 8.49 -3.05
C GLN A 46 -15.92 9.10 -4.39
N ASN A 47 -14.66 8.95 -4.81
CA ASN A 47 -14.17 9.55 -6.03
C ASN A 47 -13.66 8.49 -6.99
N GLN A 48 -13.74 8.80 -8.28
CA GLN A 48 -13.11 7.98 -9.31
C GLN A 48 -11.59 7.99 -9.12
N ALA A 49 -10.98 6.81 -9.10
CA ALA A 49 -9.54 6.65 -9.19
C ALA A 49 -9.12 6.35 -10.64
N LYS A 50 -7.85 6.61 -10.95
CA LYS A 50 -7.27 6.32 -12.26
C LYS A 50 -6.00 5.52 -12.09
N TRP A 51 -5.85 4.47 -12.87
CA TRP A 51 -4.61 3.70 -12.94
C TRP A 51 -3.98 3.88 -14.32
N ASN A 52 -2.71 4.28 -14.35
CA ASN A 52 -2.02 4.44 -15.62
C ASN A 52 -1.76 3.06 -16.25
N VAL A 53 -1.93 2.98 -17.55
CA VAL A 53 -1.61 1.81 -18.37
C VAL A 53 -0.29 2.01 -19.11
N ASP A 54 0.31 0.93 -19.61
CA ASP A 54 1.56 0.99 -20.37
C ASP A 54 1.37 1.64 -21.75
N HIS A 55 0.20 1.41 -22.38
CA HIS A 55 -0.23 2.07 -23.61
C HIS A 55 -1.75 2.05 -23.71
N VAL A 56 -2.33 2.74 -24.69
CA VAL A 56 -3.80 2.76 -24.91
C VAL A 56 -4.31 1.34 -25.15
N GLY A 57 -5.25 0.88 -24.32
CA GLY A 57 -5.78 -0.49 -24.34
C GLY A 57 -4.84 -1.54 -23.73
N GLY A 58 -3.75 -1.13 -23.12
CA GLY A 58 -2.74 -2.00 -22.50
C GLY A 58 -3.11 -2.52 -21.10
N ILE A 59 -2.09 -2.73 -20.28
CA ILE A 59 -2.26 -3.25 -18.91
C ILE A 59 -1.89 -2.20 -17.87
N GLU A 60 -2.51 -2.27 -16.73
CA GLU A 60 -2.22 -1.40 -15.60
C GLU A 60 -0.77 -1.56 -15.13
N LYS A 61 -0.11 -0.44 -14.85
CA LYS A 61 1.21 -0.41 -14.19
C LYS A 61 1.03 -0.71 -12.71
N THR A 62 0.86 -1.99 -12.36
CA THR A 62 0.49 -2.39 -11.01
C THR A 62 1.56 -2.13 -9.96
N PHE A 63 2.77 -1.81 -10.37
CA PHE A 63 3.86 -1.39 -9.49
C PHE A 63 3.82 0.11 -9.12
N CYS A 64 2.98 0.91 -9.80
CA CYS A 64 2.86 2.36 -9.54
C CYS A 64 1.55 2.95 -10.07
N CYS A 65 1.48 4.27 -10.00
CA CYS A 65 0.67 5.11 -10.89
C CYS A 65 -0.84 4.95 -10.71
N PHE A 66 -1.25 4.58 -9.51
CA PHE A 66 -2.64 4.64 -9.05
C PHE A 66 -2.90 6.00 -8.42
N ASN A 67 -3.86 6.73 -8.99
CA ASN A 67 -4.15 8.12 -8.63
C ASN A 67 -5.55 8.21 -8.02
N ALA A 68 -5.62 8.70 -6.79
CA ALA A 68 -6.87 8.86 -6.05
C ALA A 68 -6.80 10.08 -5.11
N THR A 69 -7.90 10.42 -4.48
CA THR A 69 -7.93 11.49 -3.48
C THR A 69 -7.30 11.02 -2.16
N ALA A 70 -6.78 11.97 -1.37
CA ALA A 70 -6.24 11.67 -0.04
C ALA A 70 -7.28 11.00 0.87
N ARG A 71 -8.55 11.40 0.79
CA ARG A 71 -9.64 10.80 1.57
C ARG A 71 -9.91 9.35 1.19
N ASP A 72 -9.83 9.02 -0.08
CA ASP A 72 -10.02 7.64 -0.53
C ASP A 72 -8.80 6.77 -0.20
N PHE A 73 -7.58 7.32 -0.24
CA PHE A 73 -6.40 6.64 0.32
C PHE A 73 -6.51 6.43 1.85
N ALA A 74 -7.11 7.38 2.59
CA ALA A 74 -7.36 7.18 4.01
C ALA A 74 -8.31 5.99 4.27
N ARG A 75 -9.32 5.77 3.42
CA ARG A 75 -10.18 4.57 3.49
C ARG A 75 -9.41 3.27 3.26
N VAL A 76 -8.43 3.28 2.37
CA VAL A 76 -7.51 2.13 2.22
C VAL A 76 -6.73 1.89 3.51
N GLY A 77 -6.21 2.95 4.14
CA GLY A 77 -5.54 2.88 5.45
C GLY A 77 -6.45 2.33 6.55
N GLN A 78 -7.73 2.67 6.53
CA GLN A 78 -8.71 2.18 7.50
C GLN A 78 -8.91 0.65 7.46
N LEU A 79 -8.62 -0.02 6.35
CA LEU A 79 -8.62 -1.48 6.31
C LEU A 79 -7.65 -2.09 7.34
N PHE A 80 -6.51 -1.47 7.55
CA PHE A 80 -5.52 -1.92 8.54
C PHE A 80 -6.00 -1.65 9.97
N VAL A 81 -6.67 -0.53 10.21
CA VAL A 81 -7.26 -0.18 11.50
C VAL A 81 -8.45 -1.09 11.84
N ASN A 82 -9.26 -1.43 10.86
CA ASN A 82 -10.50 -2.21 11.01
C ASN A 82 -10.30 -3.73 10.82
N ASN A 83 -9.08 -4.23 10.97
CA ASN A 83 -8.78 -5.66 10.82
C ASN A 83 -9.21 -6.26 9.47
N GLY A 84 -9.05 -5.50 8.40
CA GLY A 84 -9.38 -5.90 7.03
C GLY A 84 -10.81 -5.62 6.60
N ALA A 85 -11.65 -5.08 7.47
CA ALA A 85 -13.02 -4.69 7.15
C ALA A 85 -13.09 -3.25 6.61
N ALA A 86 -14.08 -2.97 5.75
CA ALA A 86 -14.32 -1.63 5.20
C ALA A 86 -14.66 -0.59 6.29
N ASN A 87 -15.38 -1.04 7.32
CA ASN A 87 -15.74 -0.26 8.51
C ASN A 87 -15.82 -1.18 9.73
N ILE A 88 -15.96 -0.62 10.90
CA ILE A 88 -16.09 -1.39 12.15
C ILE A 88 -17.33 -2.29 12.05
N GLY A 89 -17.13 -3.60 12.19
CA GLY A 89 -18.20 -4.60 12.06
C GLY A 89 -18.69 -4.86 10.64
N GLY A 90 -18.08 -4.26 9.63
CA GLY A 90 -18.42 -4.45 8.22
C GLY A 90 -17.87 -5.75 7.59
N ALA A 91 -18.22 -5.95 6.33
CA ALA A 91 -17.70 -7.06 5.55
C ALA A 91 -16.17 -7.00 5.40
N SER A 92 -15.52 -8.15 5.48
CA SER A 92 -14.08 -8.26 5.28
C SER A 92 -13.72 -8.05 3.81
N VAL A 93 -12.83 -7.10 3.56
CA VAL A 93 -12.21 -6.82 2.26
C VAL A 93 -10.87 -7.53 2.14
N ILE A 94 -10.10 -7.54 3.25
CA ILE A 94 -8.85 -8.29 3.38
C ILE A 94 -9.03 -9.35 4.43
N SER A 95 -8.72 -10.60 4.12
CA SER A 95 -8.81 -11.67 5.12
C SER A 95 -7.84 -11.40 6.30
N ALA A 96 -8.26 -11.75 7.52
CA ALA A 96 -7.43 -11.56 8.71
C ALA A 96 -6.06 -12.25 8.60
N SER A 97 -5.99 -13.41 7.96
CA SER A 97 -4.73 -14.13 7.73
C SER A 97 -3.80 -13.37 6.79
N TYR A 98 -4.32 -12.75 5.75
CA TYR A 98 -3.51 -11.95 4.83
C TYR A 98 -3.10 -10.62 5.45
N LEU A 99 -4.02 -9.95 6.17
CA LEU A 99 -3.68 -8.74 6.92
C LEU A 99 -2.57 -9.00 7.94
N LYS A 100 -2.61 -10.14 8.64
CA LYS A 100 -1.50 -10.55 9.52
C LYS A 100 -0.17 -10.66 8.76
N ARG A 101 -0.18 -11.23 7.55
CA ARG A 101 1.02 -11.27 6.68
C ARG A 101 1.51 -9.87 6.27
N MET A 102 0.59 -8.95 6.00
CA MET A 102 0.94 -7.56 5.67
C MET A 102 1.52 -6.81 6.86
N ASN A 103 1.07 -7.13 8.09
CA ASN A 103 1.49 -6.46 9.32
C ASN A 103 2.65 -7.17 10.05
N THR A 104 3.18 -8.27 9.52
CA THR A 104 4.28 -9.01 10.15
C THR A 104 5.52 -8.93 9.26
N PRO A 105 6.49 -8.06 9.58
CA PRO A 105 7.74 -7.99 8.85
C PRO A 105 8.45 -9.34 8.78
N VAL A 106 8.92 -9.70 7.60
CA VAL A 106 9.67 -10.94 7.34
C VAL A 106 11.15 -10.67 7.06
N VAL A 107 11.50 -9.39 6.89
CA VAL A 107 12.86 -8.92 6.65
C VAL A 107 13.03 -7.51 7.21
N THR A 108 14.25 -7.20 7.66
CA THR A 108 14.66 -5.82 7.99
C THR A 108 15.57 -5.33 6.88
N LEU A 109 15.28 -4.14 6.37
CA LEU A 109 16.04 -3.48 5.31
C LEU A 109 17.27 -2.75 5.90
N ASP A 110 18.23 -2.42 5.05
CA ASP A 110 19.52 -1.84 5.47
C ASP A 110 19.38 -0.53 6.29
N TYR A 111 18.29 0.20 6.11
CA TYR A 111 17.97 1.43 6.88
C TYR A 111 17.08 1.16 8.12
N GLY A 112 16.96 -0.11 8.55
CA GLY A 112 16.32 -0.49 9.80
C GLY A 112 14.80 -0.67 9.76
N TRP A 113 14.13 -0.43 8.62
CA TRP A 113 12.69 -0.64 8.51
C TRP A 113 12.36 -2.09 8.22
N GLY A 114 11.30 -2.59 8.85
CA GLY A 114 10.71 -3.87 8.51
C GLY A 114 10.00 -3.82 7.15
N TYR A 115 9.96 -4.95 6.44
CA TYR A 115 9.17 -5.11 5.22
C TYR A 115 8.40 -6.43 5.25
N ALA A 116 7.16 -6.39 4.84
CA ALA A 116 6.24 -7.53 4.80
C ALA A 116 5.66 -7.73 3.39
N ALA A 117 4.44 -8.23 3.28
CA ALA A 117 3.74 -8.43 2.01
C ALA A 117 3.31 -7.07 1.41
N GLN A 118 4.21 -6.38 0.71
CA GLN A 118 4.03 -5.08 0.06
C GLN A 118 3.77 -3.90 1.03
N THR A 119 4.17 -4.04 2.29
CA THR A 119 4.03 -3.01 3.32
C THR A 119 5.35 -2.76 4.02
N TRP A 120 5.56 -1.50 4.41
CA TRP A 120 6.72 -1.03 5.14
C TRP A 120 6.39 -0.84 6.62
N HIS A 121 7.36 -1.08 7.49
CA HIS A 121 7.18 -0.98 8.94
C HIS A 121 8.33 -0.16 9.53
N PRO A 122 8.21 1.19 9.50
CA PRO A 122 9.26 2.09 9.99
C PRO A 122 9.41 2.08 11.51
N PHE A 123 8.31 1.79 12.22
CA PHE A 123 8.27 1.72 13.69
C PHE A 123 7.47 0.49 14.12
N PRO A 124 7.63 0.02 15.38
CA PRO A 124 6.79 -1.03 15.94
C PRO A 124 5.30 -0.70 15.81
N ASP A 125 4.49 -1.70 15.52
CA ASP A 125 3.02 -1.62 15.43
C ASP A 125 2.48 -0.58 14.43
N THR A 126 3.29 -0.19 13.45
CA THR A 126 2.88 0.73 12.38
C THR A 126 2.97 0.08 11.02
N THR A 127 2.14 0.54 10.10
CA THR A 127 2.18 0.13 8.69
C THR A 127 2.26 1.36 7.80
N LEU A 128 3.12 1.31 6.81
CA LEU A 128 3.30 2.38 5.84
C LEU A 128 3.12 1.84 4.42
N LEU A 129 2.22 2.46 3.66
CA LEU A 129 2.21 2.35 2.21
C LEU A 129 3.00 3.53 1.68
N LEU A 130 4.13 3.23 1.04
CA LEU A 130 5.09 4.22 0.58
C LEU A 130 5.10 4.26 -0.94
N GLY A 131 4.85 5.43 -1.50
CA GLY A 131 4.91 5.70 -2.93
C GLY A 131 6.02 6.68 -3.30
N LEU A 132 6.43 6.65 -4.55
CA LEU A 132 7.39 7.62 -5.11
C LEU A 132 6.89 9.04 -4.96
N HIS A 133 7.79 10.01 -5.03
CA HIS A 133 7.50 11.45 -4.97
C HIS A 133 6.85 11.91 -3.66
N GLY A 134 7.03 11.16 -2.57
CA GLY A 134 6.55 11.54 -1.24
C GLY A 134 5.06 11.27 -0.99
N GLN A 135 4.56 10.18 -1.53
CA GLN A 135 3.21 9.66 -1.26
C GLN A 135 3.25 8.73 -0.06
N TYR A 136 2.43 8.97 0.95
CA TYR A 136 2.40 8.14 2.15
C TYR A 136 0.98 7.90 2.62
N VAL A 137 0.68 6.65 2.99
CA VAL A 137 -0.42 6.30 3.88
C VAL A 137 0.20 5.65 5.11
N TYR A 138 0.30 6.41 6.18
CA TYR A 138 0.83 5.96 7.47
C TYR A 138 -0.32 5.51 8.35
N VAL A 139 -0.22 4.32 8.90
CA VAL A 139 -1.26 3.71 9.73
C VAL A 139 -0.68 3.31 11.08
N GLN A 140 -1.36 3.72 12.14
CA GLN A 140 -1.09 3.33 13.51
C GLN A 140 -2.34 2.66 14.07
N PRO A 141 -2.50 1.33 13.89
CA PRO A 141 -3.75 0.63 14.18
C PRO A 141 -4.15 0.70 15.64
N LYS A 142 -3.19 0.69 16.56
CA LYS A 142 -3.43 0.73 18.00
C LYS A 142 -4.17 2.00 18.43
N ASP A 143 -3.86 3.13 17.82
CA ASP A 143 -4.45 4.42 18.14
C ASP A 143 -5.58 4.80 17.17
N HIS A 144 -5.95 3.90 16.27
CA HIS A 144 -6.97 4.10 15.23
C HIS A 144 -6.70 5.28 14.30
N VAL A 145 -5.43 5.58 14.03
CA VAL A 145 -5.02 6.74 13.24
C VAL A 145 -4.52 6.33 11.86
N VAL A 146 -4.96 7.09 10.87
CA VAL A 146 -4.45 7.05 9.49
C VAL A 146 -4.04 8.46 9.08
N VAL A 147 -2.79 8.64 8.66
CA VAL A 147 -2.28 9.91 8.12
C VAL A 147 -1.93 9.73 6.65
N VAL A 148 -2.54 10.52 5.78
CA VAL A 148 -2.25 10.51 4.35
C VAL A 148 -1.54 11.79 3.96
N LYS A 149 -0.40 11.64 3.30
CA LYS A 149 0.31 12.75 2.66
C LYS A 149 0.45 12.47 1.17
N LEU A 150 -0.06 13.36 0.35
CA LEU A 150 0.18 13.41 -1.08
C LEU A 150 1.15 14.55 -1.40
N SER A 151 1.97 14.36 -2.42
CA SER A 151 3.04 15.29 -2.78
C SER A 151 3.39 15.13 -4.26
N ASP A 152 3.97 16.15 -4.83
CA ASP A 152 4.55 16.14 -6.18
C ASP A 152 6.02 16.60 -6.08
N LEU A 153 6.83 15.80 -5.41
CA LEU A 153 8.25 16.06 -5.29
C LEU A 153 8.97 15.65 -6.58
N PRO A 154 9.83 16.52 -7.16
CA PRO A 154 10.45 16.26 -8.45
C PRO A 154 11.48 15.12 -8.44
N THR A 155 11.96 14.70 -7.27
CA THR A 155 12.94 13.63 -7.12
C THR A 155 12.38 12.43 -6.39
N SER A 156 12.86 11.25 -6.71
CA SER A 156 12.66 10.06 -5.88
C SER A 156 13.09 10.36 -4.46
N ALA A 157 12.26 9.96 -3.50
CA ALA A 157 12.37 10.40 -2.12
C ALA A 157 13.52 9.72 -1.34
N ASP A 158 14.60 9.33 -1.98
CA ASP A 158 15.80 8.80 -1.32
C ASP A 158 16.31 9.83 -0.30
N GLY A 159 16.21 9.48 0.97
CA GLY A 159 16.54 10.37 2.10
C GLY A 159 15.39 11.29 2.58
N ILE A 160 14.35 11.56 1.79
CA ILE A 160 13.21 12.37 2.25
C ILE A 160 12.31 11.57 3.20
N SER A 161 12.12 10.28 2.93
CA SER A 161 11.29 9.42 3.77
C SER A 161 11.81 9.33 5.20
N SER A 162 13.13 9.32 5.40
CA SER A 162 13.74 9.33 6.74
C SER A 162 13.42 10.59 7.56
N LYS A 163 13.08 11.69 6.90
CA LYS A 163 12.69 12.97 7.54
C LYS A 163 11.17 13.09 7.70
N ILE A 164 10.40 12.64 6.71
CA ILE A 164 8.94 12.78 6.70
C ILE A 164 8.26 11.77 7.61
N VAL A 165 8.70 10.51 7.59
CA VAL A 165 8.03 9.44 8.33
C VAL A 165 8.02 9.68 9.85
N PRO A 166 9.08 10.19 10.51
CA PRO A 166 9.01 10.62 11.91
C PRO A 166 7.98 11.73 12.17
N VAL A 167 7.80 12.66 11.23
CA VAL A 167 6.77 13.71 11.35
C VAL A 167 5.35 13.10 11.27
N LEU A 168 5.13 12.13 10.38
CA LEU A 168 3.84 11.42 10.32
C LEU A 168 3.55 10.68 11.63
N GLN A 169 4.56 10.07 12.24
CA GLN A 169 4.44 9.45 13.57
C GLN A 169 4.09 10.47 14.64
N GLN A 170 4.75 11.63 14.68
CA GLN A 170 4.44 12.69 15.63
C GLN A 170 2.99 13.18 15.50
N ILE A 171 2.52 13.40 14.25
CA ILE A 171 1.13 13.76 13.99
C ILE A 171 0.19 12.69 14.52
N ALA A 172 0.45 11.42 14.18
CA ALA A 172 -0.39 10.31 14.63
C ALA A 172 -0.46 10.17 16.16
N SER A 173 0.64 10.47 16.85
CA SER A 173 0.73 10.39 18.32
C SER A 173 0.17 11.62 19.04
N SER A 174 -0.21 12.68 18.32
CA SER A 174 -0.76 13.91 18.88
C SER A 174 -2.29 13.98 18.85
N ILE A 175 -2.93 12.98 18.24
CA ILE A 175 -4.38 12.85 18.10
C ILE A 175 -4.93 11.89 19.15
#